data_b6639b8530d779d0471482e3abb547fc
#
_entry.id   b6639b8530d779d0471482e3abb547fc
#
_cell.length_a   1.000
_cell.length_b   1.000
_cell.length_c   1.000
_cell.angle_alpha   90.00
_cell.angle_beta   90.00
_cell.angle_gamma   90.00
#
_symmetry.space_group_name_H-M   'P 1'
#
loop_
_entity.id
_entity.type
_entity.pdbx_description
1 polymer ?
#
loop_
_entity_poly.entity_id
_entity_poly.type
_entity_poly.pdbx_seq_one_letter_code
_entity_poly.pdbx_strand_id
1 'polypeptide(L)'
;MSSSGVTGSEQLNRLSCKRCKERKVRCNRVMPQCGRCKPNDLECVYPVRVKRRSARPLIDPALSADGSNAALSTILDRLQRLEAQTVAGSSSTNGQSIPTPSGDGSEVSSSPVAFSTTGHESSALTPHSSDRAMDAMTVLKDAVDQVQELRKRSFGSTAITSSIDIPTDLAKTWVANYFQHMPACMFLGLLDRRIIDLIPDIINLPHIHVDPVILVIYYSIMYHGCSLKASNVTSTSSLGYMNSSYLGCLRAVPSWEREASGTMTDLIAALFTSRVAAEFFDYDLAWRMFKQACEYCQTLNLHKLDSDENNTFFSEAKCDNERRGFWEVIQIDLFYRLILNTPPVITNDIWKVNLPWLDPDSDPLPQGMQTIAFLASSRVSLVIARFFAMLDDPENTTKPEIVAKTEDLCREMQQIFTEWQLMEWLEGAQDNEQDIWVVADVILTGYTSIIYMFRKMALLNSTSPRPPTTDLDIPDSPIVEDAARRLIAALNRLLVIYPYGVTMTALFGAYRCFVAFAYLANTILRAEDPRSYMADIKALERLSDQSTLLCRGNRDVMPLVKAMQSINEEIRKKLEKQTPRG
;
A
#
# COMPACT_ATOMS: atom_id res chain seq x y z
N MET A 1 -30.10 11.01 -60.21
CA MET A 1 -30.51 11.02 -58.80
C MET A 1 -29.54 10.10 -58.05
N SER A 2 -28.50 10.69 -57.51
CA SER A 2 -27.39 9.96 -56.87
C SER A 2 -27.69 9.82 -55.38
N SER A 3 -27.88 8.59 -54.91
CA SER A 3 -28.00 8.26 -53.50
C SER A 3 -26.59 8.11 -52.91
N SER A 4 -26.14 9.12 -52.18
CA SER A 4 -24.94 9.04 -51.38
C SER A 4 -25.17 8.12 -50.17
N GLY A 5 -24.58 6.92 -50.23
CA GLY A 5 -24.56 5.97 -49.12
C GLY A 5 -23.73 6.52 -47.95
N VAL A 6 -24.39 6.82 -46.84
CA VAL A 6 -23.75 7.19 -45.57
C VAL A 6 -23.08 5.94 -45.01
N THR A 7 -21.77 6.01 -44.80
CA THR A 7 -20.94 4.89 -44.28
C THR A 7 -21.38 4.49 -42.88
N GLY A 8 -21.33 3.20 -42.56
CA GLY A 8 -21.84 2.61 -41.31
C GLY A 8 -21.28 3.22 -40.00
N SER A 9 -20.13 3.90 -40.04
CA SER A 9 -19.51 4.56 -38.90
C SER A 9 -20.25 5.83 -38.42
N GLU A 10 -20.89 6.57 -39.35
CA GLU A 10 -21.68 7.75 -38.98
C GLU A 10 -23.02 7.40 -38.30
N GLN A 11 -23.56 6.21 -38.54
CA GLN A 11 -24.79 5.76 -37.86
C GLN A 11 -24.58 5.38 -36.42
N LEU A 12 -23.38 4.89 -36.04
CA LEU A 12 -23.04 4.47 -34.68
C LEU A 12 -22.87 5.67 -33.72
N ASN A 13 -22.48 6.83 -34.23
CA ASN A 13 -22.28 8.04 -33.42
C ASN A 13 -23.56 8.85 -33.14
N ARG A 14 -24.73 8.45 -33.65
CA ARG A 14 -26.00 9.15 -33.41
C ARG A 14 -26.74 8.59 -32.21
N LEU A 15 -27.30 9.47 -31.39
CA LEU A 15 -28.17 9.07 -30.29
C LEU A 15 -29.49 8.46 -30.81
N SER A 16 -30.16 7.65 -30.01
CA SER A 16 -31.52 7.17 -30.33
C SER A 16 -32.47 8.34 -30.47
N CYS A 17 -33.46 8.25 -31.42
CA CYS A 17 -34.49 9.28 -31.51
C CYS A 17 -35.27 9.41 -30.19
N LYS A 18 -35.79 10.62 -29.90
CA LYS A 18 -36.48 10.93 -28.63
C LYS A 18 -37.55 9.89 -28.29
N ARG A 19 -38.39 9.54 -29.27
CA ARG A 19 -39.50 8.59 -29.10
C ARG A 19 -39.06 7.16 -28.76
N CYS A 20 -38.02 6.64 -29.43
CA CYS A 20 -37.47 5.33 -29.08
C CYS A 20 -36.82 5.32 -27.72
N LYS A 21 -36.17 6.43 -27.32
CA LYS A 21 -35.59 6.62 -25.99
C LYS A 21 -36.65 6.62 -24.90
N GLU A 22 -37.73 7.37 -25.08
CA GLU A 22 -38.86 7.45 -24.14
C GLU A 22 -39.56 6.09 -23.95
N ARG A 23 -39.74 5.36 -25.05
CA ARG A 23 -40.34 4.02 -25.04
C ARG A 23 -39.38 2.90 -24.65
N LYS A 24 -38.11 3.22 -24.38
CA LYS A 24 -37.04 2.25 -24.04
C LYS A 24 -36.91 1.09 -25.06
N VAL A 25 -37.08 1.38 -26.37
CA VAL A 25 -36.96 0.39 -27.45
C VAL A 25 -35.73 0.67 -28.31
N ARG A 26 -35.18 -0.38 -28.89
CA ARG A 26 -33.98 -0.28 -29.77
C ARG A 26 -34.28 0.54 -31.02
N CYS A 27 -33.49 1.60 -31.27
CA CYS A 27 -33.58 2.47 -32.44
C CYS A 27 -32.44 2.12 -33.41
N ASN A 28 -32.76 1.90 -34.72
CA ASN A 28 -31.76 1.62 -35.74
C ASN A 28 -31.08 2.88 -36.30
N ARG A 29 -31.47 4.08 -35.86
CA ARG A 29 -30.85 5.39 -36.15
C ARG A 29 -30.79 5.78 -37.63
N VAL A 30 -31.61 5.19 -38.49
CA VAL A 30 -31.70 5.52 -39.92
C VAL A 30 -32.40 6.86 -40.10
N MET A 31 -31.89 7.72 -41.00
CA MET A 31 -32.45 9.01 -41.35
C MET A 31 -33.36 8.89 -42.60
N PRO A 32 -34.38 9.75 -42.78
CA PRO A 32 -34.86 10.77 -41.84
C PRO A 32 -35.69 10.22 -40.70
N GLN A 33 -36.19 8.99 -40.80
CA GLN A 33 -36.98 8.29 -39.78
C GLN A 33 -36.42 6.90 -39.53
N CYS A 34 -36.31 6.53 -38.25
CA CYS A 34 -35.84 5.19 -37.86
C CYS A 34 -36.89 4.12 -38.28
N GLY A 35 -36.41 2.89 -38.48
CA GLY A 35 -37.28 1.79 -38.93
C GLY A 35 -38.44 1.43 -37.98
N ARG A 36 -38.47 1.96 -36.78
CA ARG A 36 -39.57 1.83 -35.81
C ARG A 36 -40.59 2.99 -35.88
N CYS A 37 -40.16 4.18 -36.24
CA CYS A 37 -41.04 5.34 -36.41
C CYS A 37 -41.67 5.40 -37.82
N LYS A 38 -40.91 4.99 -38.84
CA LYS A 38 -41.33 5.03 -40.26
C LYS A 38 -42.65 4.31 -40.56
N PRO A 39 -42.94 3.05 -40.12
CA PRO A 39 -44.16 2.33 -40.47
C PRO A 39 -45.43 2.98 -39.91
N ASN A 40 -45.31 3.83 -38.86
CA ASN A 40 -46.46 4.45 -38.19
C ASN A 40 -46.51 5.96 -38.42
N ASP A 41 -45.77 6.47 -39.38
CA ASP A 41 -45.65 7.90 -39.74
C ASP A 41 -45.46 8.82 -38.53
N LEU A 42 -44.61 8.38 -37.57
CA LEU A 42 -44.40 9.07 -36.30
C LEU A 42 -43.22 10.01 -36.40
N GLU A 43 -43.34 11.18 -35.80
CA GLU A 43 -42.25 12.14 -35.73
C GLU A 43 -40.98 11.52 -35.10
N CYS A 44 -39.87 11.58 -35.86
CA CYS A 44 -38.61 10.93 -35.49
C CYS A 44 -37.49 11.96 -35.33
N VAL A 45 -37.43 12.62 -34.17
CA VAL A 45 -36.45 13.67 -33.87
C VAL A 45 -35.22 13.06 -33.22
N TYR A 46 -34.06 13.28 -33.81
CA TYR A 46 -32.76 12.89 -33.25
C TYR A 46 -32.16 14.06 -32.46
N PRO A 47 -31.79 13.86 -31.16
CA PRO A 47 -31.15 14.92 -30.41
C PRO A 47 -29.73 15.19 -30.98
N VAL A 48 -29.42 16.46 -31.17
CA VAL A 48 -28.06 16.90 -31.56
C VAL A 48 -27.15 16.75 -30.36
N ARG A 49 -26.02 16.09 -30.55
CA ARG A 49 -24.97 16.00 -29.55
C ARG A 49 -24.31 17.39 -29.44
N VAL A 50 -24.71 18.17 -28.44
CA VAL A 50 -24.01 19.41 -28.11
C VAL A 50 -22.70 18.99 -27.43
N LYS A 51 -21.55 19.29 -28.05
CA LYS A 51 -20.28 19.23 -27.33
C LYS A 51 -20.40 20.15 -26.12
N ARG A 52 -20.33 19.63 -24.91
CA ARG A 52 -20.19 20.47 -23.72
C ARG A 52 -18.94 21.32 -23.95
N ARG A 53 -19.15 22.60 -24.21
CA ARG A 53 -18.09 23.59 -24.02
C ARG A 53 -17.83 23.55 -22.53
N SER A 54 -16.56 23.31 -22.14
CA SER A 54 -16.10 23.59 -20.80
C SER A 54 -16.47 25.04 -20.52
N ALA A 55 -17.47 25.26 -19.68
CA ALA A 55 -17.76 26.57 -19.16
C ALA A 55 -16.57 26.95 -18.30
N ARG A 56 -15.80 27.94 -18.75
CA ARG A 56 -14.95 28.71 -17.85
C ARG A 56 -15.88 29.40 -16.86
N PRO A 57 -15.80 29.14 -15.57
CA PRO A 57 -16.47 29.96 -14.60
C PRO A 57 -15.80 31.33 -14.60
N LEU A 58 -16.56 32.39 -14.82
CA LEU A 58 -16.22 33.73 -14.38
C LEU A 58 -16.30 33.68 -12.84
N ILE A 59 -15.15 33.59 -12.18
CA ILE A 59 -15.05 33.65 -10.72
C ILE A 59 -14.68 35.06 -10.35
N ASP A 60 -15.55 35.67 -9.54
CA ASP A 60 -15.27 36.91 -8.82
C ASP A 60 -14.11 36.70 -7.84
N PRO A 61 -13.16 37.61 -7.72
CA PRO A 61 -11.96 37.42 -6.90
C PRO A 61 -12.17 37.84 -5.44
N ALA A 62 -13.02 37.17 -4.72
CA ALA A 62 -13.16 37.42 -3.29
C ALA A 62 -13.78 36.24 -2.53
N LEU A 63 -13.11 35.08 -2.50
CA LEU A 63 -13.24 34.13 -1.38
C LEU A 63 -12.19 33.01 -1.57
N SER A 64 -11.27 33.00 -0.66
CA SER A 64 -10.10 32.14 -0.57
C SER A 64 -10.43 30.65 -0.42
N ALA A 65 -10.48 29.92 -1.56
CA ALA A 65 -10.38 28.47 -1.60
C ALA A 65 -9.45 28.01 -2.77
N ASP A 66 -8.74 28.95 -3.39
CA ASP A 66 -8.06 28.75 -4.68
C ASP A 66 -6.64 28.15 -4.61
N GLY A 67 -6.05 27.94 -3.45
CA GLY A 67 -4.70 27.38 -3.35
C GLY A 67 -4.62 25.91 -3.80
N SER A 68 -5.63 25.13 -3.53
CA SER A 68 -5.62 23.68 -3.73
C SER A 68 -5.85 23.28 -5.21
N ASN A 69 -6.76 23.94 -5.91
CA ASN A 69 -7.04 23.62 -7.32
C ASN A 69 -5.94 24.09 -8.28
N ALA A 70 -5.29 25.21 -7.99
CA ALA A 70 -4.13 25.69 -8.75
C ALA A 70 -2.91 24.76 -8.52
N ALA A 71 -2.73 24.26 -7.31
CA ALA A 71 -1.69 23.29 -6.98
C ALA A 71 -1.93 21.95 -7.68
N LEU A 72 -3.17 21.44 -7.69
CA LEU A 72 -3.58 20.21 -8.40
C LEU A 72 -3.29 20.31 -9.91
N SER A 73 -3.68 21.41 -10.55
CA SER A 73 -3.41 21.64 -11.97
C SER A 73 -1.91 21.67 -12.27
N THR A 74 -1.13 22.34 -11.42
CA THR A 74 0.33 22.45 -11.59
C THR A 74 1.02 21.09 -11.42
N ILE A 75 0.50 20.24 -10.54
CA ILE A 75 1.05 18.91 -10.28
C ILE A 75 0.67 17.93 -11.39
N LEU A 76 -0.55 17.97 -11.89
CA LEU A 76 -0.97 17.19 -13.06
C LEU A 76 -0.11 17.53 -14.28
N ASP A 77 0.12 18.82 -14.54
CA ASP A 77 1.03 19.27 -15.60
C ASP A 77 2.48 18.76 -15.39
N ARG A 78 2.94 18.71 -14.15
CA ARG A 78 4.30 18.26 -13.83
C ARG A 78 4.45 16.74 -13.93
N LEU A 79 3.43 15.99 -13.53
CA LEU A 79 3.38 14.54 -13.71
C LEU A 79 3.33 14.16 -15.20
N GLN A 80 2.52 14.85 -16.01
CA GLN A 80 2.47 14.65 -17.46
C GLN A 80 3.81 14.96 -18.13
N ARG A 81 4.56 15.99 -17.65
CA ARG A 81 5.90 16.29 -18.15
C ARG A 81 6.92 15.22 -17.74
N LEU A 82 6.80 14.63 -16.54
CA LEU A 82 7.66 13.54 -16.10
C LEU A 82 7.36 12.25 -16.88
N GLU A 83 6.09 11.96 -17.18
CA GLU A 83 5.72 10.88 -18.11
C GLU A 83 6.35 11.08 -19.50
N ALA A 84 6.24 12.29 -20.05
CA ALA A 84 6.84 12.60 -21.34
C ALA A 84 8.37 12.47 -21.35
N GLN A 85 9.04 12.76 -20.23
CA GLN A 85 10.49 12.59 -20.08
C GLN A 85 10.91 11.13 -19.95
N THR A 86 10.12 10.29 -19.26
CA THR A 86 10.39 8.85 -19.18
C THR A 86 10.18 8.14 -20.51
N VAL A 87 9.16 8.55 -21.28
CA VAL A 87 8.91 8.05 -22.65
C VAL A 87 10.00 8.53 -23.62
N ALA A 88 10.49 9.77 -23.49
CA ALA A 88 11.55 10.32 -24.34
C ALA A 88 12.94 9.71 -24.03
N GLY A 89 13.19 9.30 -22.80
CA GLY A 89 14.42 8.62 -22.39
C GLY A 89 14.56 7.19 -22.95
N SER A 90 13.45 6.56 -23.32
CA SER A 90 13.42 5.19 -23.86
C SER A 90 13.67 5.12 -25.37
N SER A 91 13.73 6.24 -26.09
CA SER A 91 13.80 6.27 -27.56
C SER A 91 15.17 6.57 -28.17
N SER A 92 16.25 6.61 -27.38
CA SER A 92 17.60 6.89 -27.89
C SER A 92 18.60 5.78 -27.58
N THR A 93 18.36 4.56 -28.03
CA THR A 93 19.42 3.58 -28.27
C THR A 93 19.26 2.99 -29.65
N ASN A 94 19.97 3.62 -30.57
CA ASN A 94 20.19 3.15 -31.94
C ASN A 94 20.90 1.80 -31.92
N GLY A 95 20.42 0.91 -32.79
CA GLY A 95 20.94 -0.41 -32.99
C GLY A 95 22.40 -0.47 -33.42
N GLN A 96 23.13 -1.33 -32.82
CA GLN A 96 24.28 -2.02 -33.41
C GLN A 96 24.15 -3.52 -33.11
N SER A 97 23.86 -4.22 -34.18
CA SER A 97 23.91 -5.69 -34.27
C SER A 97 25.34 -6.18 -34.11
N ILE A 98 25.59 -7.06 -33.16
CA ILE A 98 26.80 -7.87 -33.06
C ILE A 98 26.40 -9.36 -33.07
N PRO A 99 27.14 -10.23 -33.80
CA PRO A 99 26.66 -11.54 -34.18
C PRO A 99 26.82 -12.60 -33.09
N THR A 100 25.89 -13.53 -33.06
CA THR A 100 25.87 -14.75 -32.26
C THR A 100 27.06 -15.67 -32.61
N PRO A 101 27.70 -16.28 -31.64
CA PRO A 101 28.33 -17.60 -31.81
C PRO A 101 27.46 -18.68 -31.14
N SER A 102 27.15 -19.67 -31.95
CA SER A 102 26.61 -20.97 -31.54
C SER A 102 27.64 -21.71 -30.67
N GLY A 103 27.18 -22.31 -29.58
CA GLY A 103 28.06 -23.16 -28.77
C GLY A 103 27.26 -23.94 -27.74
N ASP A 104 27.01 -25.16 -28.06
CA ASP A 104 26.78 -26.40 -27.32
C ASP A 104 26.39 -26.38 -25.83
N GLY A 105 25.45 -27.31 -25.57
CA GLY A 105 24.83 -27.60 -24.31
C GLY A 105 25.75 -28.10 -23.21
N SER A 106 25.30 -27.77 -22.00
CA SER A 106 25.57 -28.58 -20.80
C SER A 106 24.43 -28.35 -19.82
N GLU A 107 23.66 -29.38 -19.61
CA GLU A 107 22.70 -29.49 -18.50
C GLU A 107 23.47 -29.36 -17.18
N VAL A 108 23.14 -28.35 -16.39
CA VAL A 108 23.54 -28.30 -14.99
C VAL A 108 22.28 -28.41 -14.13
N SER A 109 22.09 -29.61 -13.64
CA SER A 109 21.17 -29.98 -12.58
C SER A 109 21.46 -29.15 -11.32
N SER A 110 20.57 -28.24 -10.95
CA SER A 110 20.64 -27.55 -9.67
C SER A 110 19.81 -28.31 -8.64
N SER A 111 20.49 -29.05 -7.79
CA SER A 111 19.93 -29.64 -6.57
C SER A 111 19.56 -28.54 -5.55
N PRO A 112 18.51 -28.71 -4.75
CA PRO A 112 18.12 -27.75 -3.73
C PRO A 112 19.10 -27.83 -2.56
N VAL A 113 19.62 -26.68 -2.16
CA VAL A 113 20.43 -26.53 -0.94
C VAL A 113 19.51 -26.69 0.27
N ALA A 114 19.69 -27.80 0.97
CA ALA A 114 19.05 -28.04 2.25
C ALA A 114 19.65 -27.11 3.31
N PHE A 115 18.83 -26.27 3.91
CA PHE A 115 19.19 -25.54 5.12
C PHE A 115 19.20 -26.51 6.30
N SER A 116 20.38 -26.78 6.82
CA SER A 116 20.57 -27.55 8.06
C SER A 116 20.09 -26.72 9.25
N THR A 117 19.01 -27.17 9.86
CA THR A 117 18.57 -26.73 11.20
C THR A 117 19.55 -27.30 12.24
N THR A 118 20.50 -26.50 12.68
CA THR A 118 21.21 -26.77 13.95
C THR A 118 20.34 -26.23 15.07
N GLY A 119 19.85 -27.17 15.91
CA GLY A 119 19.14 -26.86 17.13
C GLY A 119 20.02 -26.03 18.07
N HIS A 120 19.52 -24.87 18.45
CA HIS A 120 20.08 -24.11 19.57
C HIS A 120 19.30 -24.46 20.84
N GLU A 121 20.01 -25.15 21.72
CA GLU A 121 19.61 -25.34 23.10
C GLU A 121 19.44 -23.99 23.79
N SER A 122 18.39 -23.93 24.59
CA SER A 122 18.05 -22.83 25.47
C SER A 122 19.17 -22.61 26.47
N SER A 123 20.08 -21.68 26.18
CA SER A 123 21.09 -21.23 27.14
C SER A 123 20.50 -20.15 28.05
N ALA A 124 20.43 -20.47 29.32
CA ALA A 124 20.16 -19.52 30.39
C ALA A 124 21.07 -18.29 30.26
N LEU A 125 20.46 -17.12 30.33
CA LEU A 125 21.14 -15.84 30.37
C LEU A 125 22.09 -15.75 31.57
N THR A 126 23.37 -15.96 31.34
CA THR A 126 24.41 -15.50 32.26
C THR A 126 24.71 -14.02 31.99
N PRO A 127 24.81 -13.17 32.98
CA PRO A 127 25.14 -11.77 32.80
C PRO A 127 26.63 -11.64 32.49
N HIS A 128 26.97 -11.57 31.19
CA HIS A 128 28.30 -11.08 30.81
C HIS A 128 28.31 -9.57 30.79
N SER A 129 28.92 -9.00 31.80
CA SER A 129 29.34 -7.61 31.87
C SER A 129 30.27 -7.29 30.68
N SER A 130 29.83 -6.47 29.76
CA SER A 130 30.71 -5.60 28.98
C SER A 130 29.91 -4.37 28.57
N ASP A 131 30.54 -3.20 28.74
CA ASP A 131 30.10 -1.84 28.40
C ASP A 131 29.74 -1.65 26.91
N ARG A 132 28.92 -2.52 26.34
CA ARG A 132 28.39 -2.32 24.98
C ARG A 132 27.10 -1.54 25.16
N ALA A 133 27.09 -0.29 24.69
CA ALA A 133 25.89 0.53 24.66
C ALA A 133 24.75 -0.26 23.97
N MET A 134 23.54 -0.21 24.57
CA MET A 134 22.36 -0.85 24.03
C MET A 134 22.09 -0.30 22.62
N ASP A 135 21.93 -1.17 21.64
CA ASP A 135 21.45 -0.79 20.31
C ASP A 135 19.95 -1.07 20.19
N ALA A 136 19.16 0.01 20.22
CA ALA A 136 17.70 -0.05 20.19
C ALA A 136 17.16 -0.74 18.93
N MET A 137 17.88 -0.64 17.81
CA MET A 137 17.48 -1.26 16.56
C MET A 137 17.57 -2.79 16.65
N THR A 138 18.69 -3.32 17.14
CA THR A 138 18.85 -4.76 17.36
C THR A 138 17.78 -5.30 18.30
N VAL A 139 17.52 -4.60 19.42
CA VAL A 139 16.51 -5.00 20.41
C VAL A 139 15.11 -5.07 19.80
N LEU A 140 14.73 -4.08 18.98
CA LEU A 140 13.40 -4.07 18.35
C LEU A 140 13.29 -5.10 17.22
N LYS A 141 14.36 -5.34 16.46
CA LYS A 141 14.37 -6.39 15.45
C LYS A 141 14.20 -7.77 16.09
N ASP A 142 14.99 -8.08 17.11
CA ASP A 142 14.87 -9.34 17.83
C ASP A 142 13.47 -9.54 18.42
N ALA A 143 12.84 -8.46 18.88
CA ALA A 143 11.47 -8.49 19.35
C ALA A 143 10.46 -8.77 18.21
N VAL A 144 10.65 -8.18 17.03
CA VAL A 144 9.81 -8.47 15.84
C VAL A 144 9.99 -9.92 15.41
N ASP A 145 11.22 -10.44 15.39
CA ASP A 145 11.49 -11.84 15.04
C ASP A 145 10.82 -12.80 16.06
N GLN A 146 10.81 -12.45 17.34
CA GLN A 146 10.06 -13.18 18.37
C GLN A 146 8.53 -13.14 18.14
N VAL A 147 7.98 -11.98 17.74
CA VAL A 147 6.56 -11.86 17.40
C VAL A 147 6.21 -12.79 16.23
N GLN A 148 7.04 -12.80 15.18
CA GLN A 148 6.87 -13.71 14.05
C GLN A 148 6.84 -15.18 14.48
N GLU A 149 7.81 -15.58 15.27
CA GLU A 149 7.92 -16.97 15.71
C GLU A 149 6.74 -17.39 16.61
N LEU A 150 6.31 -16.52 17.53
CA LEU A 150 5.13 -16.77 18.35
C LEU A 150 3.88 -16.93 17.51
N ARG A 151 3.69 -16.08 16.50
CA ARG A 151 2.54 -16.17 15.58
C ARG A 151 2.60 -17.39 14.68
N LYS A 152 3.76 -17.73 14.12
CA LYS A 152 3.94 -19.00 13.37
C LYS A 152 3.53 -20.21 14.21
N ARG A 153 3.87 -20.23 15.49
CA ARG A 153 3.45 -21.31 16.43
C ARG A 153 1.96 -21.27 16.71
N SER A 154 1.41 -20.10 17.01
CA SER A 154 -0.01 -19.94 17.33
C SER A 154 -0.92 -20.37 16.17
N PHE A 155 -0.57 -20.01 14.95
CA PHE A 155 -1.38 -20.29 13.76
C PHE A 155 -1.02 -21.62 13.08
N GLY A 156 0.18 -22.14 13.24
CA GLY A 156 0.61 -23.41 12.64
C GLY A 156 -0.14 -24.63 13.16
N SER A 157 -0.31 -24.75 14.48
CA SER A 157 -1.01 -25.87 15.13
C SER A 157 -2.52 -25.66 15.22
N THR A 158 -2.97 -24.41 15.40
CA THR A 158 -4.39 -24.06 15.59
C THR A 158 -5.15 -24.02 14.26
N ALA A 159 -4.46 -23.78 13.14
CA ALA A 159 -5.07 -23.72 11.81
C ALA A 159 -5.80 -25.02 11.41
N ILE A 160 -5.43 -26.17 12.01
CA ILE A 160 -5.96 -27.48 11.63
C ILE A 160 -7.22 -27.85 12.45
N THR A 161 -7.37 -27.38 13.67
CA THR A 161 -8.33 -27.95 14.63
C THR A 161 -9.39 -27.01 15.19
N SER A 162 -9.20 -25.69 15.20
CA SER A 162 -10.16 -24.77 15.80
C SER A 162 -11.35 -24.47 14.89
N SER A 163 -12.58 -24.47 15.42
CA SER A 163 -13.75 -23.98 14.70
C SER A 163 -13.66 -22.46 14.51
N ILE A 164 -14.05 -21.99 13.32
CA ILE A 164 -14.26 -20.56 13.09
C ILE A 164 -15.74 -20.32 13.33
N ASP A 165 -16.04 -19.74 14.48
CA ASP A 165 -17.42 -19.41 14.85
C ASP A 165 -17.55 -17.89 14.93
N ILE A 166 -18.09 -17.31 13.85
CA ILE A 166 -18.39 -15.88 13.75
C ILE A 166 -19.89 -15.74 13.58
N PRO A 167 -20.60 -15.07 14.53
CA PRO A 167 -22.03 -14.84 14.41
C PRO A 167 -22.39 -14.10 13.13
N THR A 168 -23.41 -14.56 12.41
CA THR A 168 -23.84 -14.02 11.10
C THR A 168 -24.12 -12.52 11.15
N ASP A 169 -24.79 -12.03 12.20
CA ASP A 169 -25.13 -10.62 12.34
C ASP A 169 -23.88 -9.74 12.53
N LEU A 170 -22.90 -10.22 13.30
CA LEU A 170 -21.62 -9.53 13.44
C LEU A 170 -20.86 -9.52 12.11
N ALA A 171 -20.84 -10.65 11.41
CA ALA A 171 -20.19 -10.76 10.11
C ALA A 171 -20.78 -9.76 9.10
N LYS A 172 -22.11 -9.65 9.01
CA LYS A 172 -22.80 -8.65 8.17
C LYS A 172 -22.41 -7.22 8.55
N THR A 173 -22.39 -6.94 9.84
CA THR A 173 -22.00 -5.62 10.36
C THR A 173 -20.57 -5.29 9.94
N TRP A 174 -19.62 -6.22 10.06
CA TRP A 174 -18.21 -5.98 9.74
C TRP A 174 -17.96 -5.86 8.23
N VAL A 175 -18.65 -6.64 7.41
CA VAL A 175 -18.62 -6.47 5.95
C VAL A 175 -19.13 -5.07 5.59
N ALA A 176 -20.26 -4.63 6.17
CA ALA A 176 -20.79 -3.29 5.94
C ALA A 176 -19.81 -2.20 6.41
N ASN A 177 -19.22 -2.34 7.60
CA ASN A 177 -18.22 -1.41 8.14
C ASN A 177 -17.00 -1.30 7.21
N TYR A 178 -16.50 -2.42 6.71
CA TYR A 178 -15.37 -2.40 5.79
C TYR A 178 -15.66 -1.53 4.57
N PHE A 179 -16.76 -1.78 3.87
CA PHE A 179 -17.12 -1.01 2.67
C PHE A 179 -17.54 0.44 2.95
N GLN A 180 -17.91 0.75 4.18
CA GLN A 180 -18.25 2.11 4.59
C GLN A 180 -17.02 2.93 4.98
N HIS A 181 -16.04 2.33 5.64
CA HIS A 181 -14.94 3.04 6.31
C HIS A 181 -13.57 2.81 5.66
N MET A 182 -13.43 1.76 4.84
CA MET A 182 -12.18 1.52 4.12
C MET A 182 -12.27 2.07 2.69
N PRO A 183 -11.26 2.79 2.23
CA PRO A 183 -11.23 3.28 0.86
C PRO A 183 -11.20 2.12 -0.13
N ALA A 184 -11.81 2.31 -1.29
CA ALA A 184 -11.68 1.36 -2.40
C ALA A 184 -10.23 1.34 -2.88
N CYS A 185 -9.54 0.23 -2.68
CA CYS A 185 -8.14 0.02 -3.04
C CYS A 185 -7.96 -1.39 -3.63
N MET A 186 -6.79 -1.66 -4.16
CA MET A 186 -6.38 -3.00 -4.62
C MET A 186 -7.39 -3.66 -5.55
N PHE A 187 -7.86 -2.93 -6.56
CA PHE A 187 -8.86 -3.40 -7.53
C PHE A 187 -10.24 -3.75 -6.92
N LEU A 188 -10.49 -3.42 -5.66
CA LEU A 188 -11.76 -3.75 -4.98
C LEU A 188 -13.01 -3.24 -5.72
N GLY A 189 -12.89 -2.13 -6.44
CA GLY A 189 -13.97 -1.59 -7.28
C GLY A 189 -14.38 -2.51 -8.45
N LEU A 190 -13.59 -3.53 -8.77
CA LEU A 190 -13.88 -4.54 -9.80
C LEU A 190 -14.55 -5.80 -9.24
N LEU A 191 -14.65 -5.91 -7.91
CA LEU A 191 -15.34 -7.00 -7.22
C LEU A 191 -16.84 -6.66 -7.05
N ASP A 192 -17.71 -7.63 -7.35
CA ASP A 192 -19.15 -7.46 -7.04
C ASP A 192 -19.39 -7.61 -5.54
N ARG A 193 -19.60 -6.47 -4.85
CA ARG A 193 -19.86 -6.41 -3.42
C ARG A 193 -21.00 -7.34 -2.98
N ARG A 194 -22.03 -7.53 -3.82
CA ARG A 194 -23.19 -8.36 -3.47
C ARG A 194 -22.80 -9.81 -3.17
N ILE A 195 -21.73 -10.31 -3.79
CA ILE A 195 -21.20 -11.65 -3.51
C ILE A 195 -20.69 -11.70 -2.08
N ILE A 196 -19.93 -10.70 -1.64
CA ILE A 196 -19.37 -10.63 -0.28
C ILE A 196 -20.47 -10.44 0.76
N ASP A 197 -21.46 -9.57 0.49
CA ASP A 197 -22.60 -9.32 1.39
C ASP A 197 -23.44 -10.60 1.65
N LEU A 198 -23.46 -11.56 0.72
CA LEU A 198 -24.21 -12.82 0.83
C LEU A 198 -23.50 -13.88 1.69
N ILE A 199 -22.16 -13.85 1.76
CA ILE A 199 -21.38 -14.92 2.39
C ILE A 199 -21.78 -15.21 3.85
N PRO A 200 -22.01 -14.21 4.72
CA PRO A 200 -22.42 -14.46 6.10
C PRO A 200 -23.66 -15.35 6.24
N ASP A 201 -24.58 -15.30 5.27
CA ASP A 201 -25.82 -16.10 5.29
C ASP A 201 -25.61 -17.54 4.82
N ILE A 202 -24.61 -17.77 3.95
CA ILE A 202 -24.46 -19.07 3.27
C ILE A 202 -23.26 -19.89 3.75
N ILE A 203 -22.27 -19.27 4.41
CA ILE A 203 -20.99 -19.93 4.75
C ILE A 203 -21.17 -21.13 5.68
N ASN A 204 -22.18 -21.11 6.53
CA ASN A 204 -22.48 -22.20 7.48
C ASN A 204 -23.52 -23.21 6.96
N LEU A 205 -23.99 -23.05 5.72
CA LEU A 205 -24.96 -23.98 5.14
C LEU A 205 -24.26 -25.25 4.61
N PRO A 206 -24.63 -26.45 5.07
CA PRO A 206 -23.85 -27.67 4.82
C PRO A 206 -23.83 -28.14 3.35
N HIS A 207 -24.69 -27.57 2.51
CA HIS A 207 -24.79 -27.94 1.09
C HIS A 207 -24.27 -26.86 0.12
N ILE A 208 -23.74 -25.78 0.65
CA ILE A 208 -23.20 -24.68 -0.16
C ILE A 208 -21.68 -24.68 -0.09
N HIS A 209 -21.06 -24.80 -1.24
CA HIS A 209 -19.63 -24.63 -1.39
C HIS A 209 -19.38 -23.19 -1.86
N VAL A 210 -18.70 -22.39 -1.04
CA VAL A 210 -18.24 -21.06 -1.43
C VAL A 210 -16.85 -21.23 -2.06
N ASP A 211 -16.62 -20.57 -3.18
CA ASP A 211 -15.33 -20.58 -3.86
C ASP A 211 -14.20 -20.15 -2.90
N PRO A 212 -13.10 -20.90 -2.81
CA PRO A 212 -11.99 -20.57 -1.90
C PRO A 212 -11.40 -19.18 -2.11
N VAL A 213 -11.35 -18.67 -3.35
CA VAL A 213 -10.86 -17.31 -3.63
C VAL A 213 -11.75 -16.25 -2.97
N ILE A 214 -13.06 -16.45 -3.02
CA ILE A 214 -14.03 -15.55 -2.40
C ILE A 214 -13.92 -15.62 -0.87
N LEU A 215 -13.68 -16.81 -0.31
CA LEU A 215 -13.45 -16.96 1.13
C LEU A 215 -12.20 -16.21 1.60
N VAL A 216 -11.10 -16.25 0.85
CA VAL A 216 -9.89 -15.48 1.14
C VAL A 216 -10.21 -14.00 1.22
N ILE A 217 -10.90 -13.45 0.22
CA ILE A 217 -11.28 -12.04 0.18
C ILE A 217 -12.23 -11.70 1.33
N TYR A 218 -13.25 -12.53 1.56
CA TYR A 218 -14.21 -12.36 2.64
C TYR A 218 -13.54 -12.30 4.02
N TYR A 219 -12.68 -13.27 4.34
CA TYR A 219 -12.00 -13.27 5.63
C TYR A 219 -11.01 -12.12 5.79
N SER A 220 -10.39 -11.64 4.71
CA SER A 220 -9.55 -10.44 4.73
C SER A 220 -10.38 -9.18 5.00
N ILE A 221 -11.57 -9.07 4.39
CA ILE A 221 -12.53 -7.99 4.66
C ILE A 221 -13.00 -8.05 6.12
N MET A 222 -13.33 -9.25 6.62
CA MET A 222 -13.72 -9.47 8.01
C MET A 222 -12.65 -9.07 9.01
N TYR A 223 -11.38 -9.35 8.70
CA TYR A 223 -10.23 -8.99 9.52
C TYR A 223 -10.16 -7.48 9.79
N HIS A 224 -10.32 -6.67 8.76
CA HIS A 224 -10.33 -5.21 8.91
C HIS A 224 -11.66 -4.70 9.49
N GLY A 225 -12.77 -5.21 8.99
CA GLY A 225 -14.11 -4.74 9.38
C GLY A 225 -14.46 -4.96 10.85
N CYS A 226 -13.94 -6.03 11.50
CA CYS A 226 -14.18 -6.30 12.91
C CYS A 226 -13.43 -5.36 13.86
N SER A 227 -12.44 -4.64 13.36
CA SER A 227 -11.60 -3.72 14.14
C SER A 227 -11.99 -2.25 14.01
N LEU A 228 -12.98 -1.95 13.18
CA LEU A 228 -13.46 -0.58 13.01
C LEU A 228 -14.40 -0.15 14.16
N LYS A 229 -14.41 1.16 14.47
CA LYS A 229 -15.10 1.79 15.61
C LYS A 229 -16.60 1.50 15.69
N ALA A 230 -17.26 1.27 14.57
CA ALA A 230 -18.68 0.91 14.51
C ALA A 230 -18.98 -0.52 14.99
N SER A 231 -17.97 -1.34 15.27
CA SER A 231 -18.18 -2.68 15.84
C SER A 231 -18.49 -2.53 17.34
N ASN A 232 -19.72 -2.89 17.75
CA ASN A 232 -20.16 -2.90 19.15
C ASN A 232 -19.47 -3.99 20.00
N VAL A 233 -18.26 -4.42 19.60
CA VAL A 233 -17.51 -5.51 20.22
C VAL A 233 -16.42 -4.91 21.12
N THR A 234 -16.25 -5.47 22.31
CA THR A 234 -15.16 -5.07 23.22
C THR A 234 -13.81 -5.34 22.56
N SER A 235 -12.80 -4.53 22.85
CA SER A 235 -11.45 -4.65 22.26
C SER A 235 -10.83 -6.06 22.41
N THR A 236 -11.11 -6.77 23.49
CA THR A 236 -10.62 -8.14 23.72
C THR A 236 -11.32 -9.18 22.82
N SER A 237 -12.63 -9.03 22.63
CA SER A 237 -13.39 -9.90 21.71
C SER A 237 -13.03 -9.62 20.25
N SER A 238 -12.77 -8.38 19.88
CA SER A 238 -12.33 -7.98 18.54
C SER A 238 -11.03 -8.70 18.13
N LEU A 239 -10.05 -8.78 19.04
CA LEU A 239 -8.80 -9.50 18.77
C LEU A 239 -9.04 -11.00 18.50
N GLY A 240 -9.94 -11.65 19.24
CA GLY A 240 -10.32 -13.04 19.01
C GLY A 240 -10.90 -13.24 17.60
N TYR A 241 -11.77 -12.36 17.16
CA TYR A 241 -12.39 -12.43 15.84
C TYR A 241 -11.43 -12.08 14.71
N MET A 242 -10.49 -11.14 14.93
CA MET A 242 -9.39 -10.89 13.97
C MET A 242 -8.56 -12.17 13.75
N ASN A 243 -8.17 -12.83 14.83
CA ASN A 243 -7.42 -14.09 14.76
C ASN A 243 -8.23 -15.18 14.04
N SER A 244 -9.54 -15.28 14.30
CA SER A 244 -10.44 -16.20 13.61
C SER A 244 -10.57 -15.88 12.11
N SER A 245 -10.65 -14.61 11.74
CA SER A 245 -10.70 -14.17 10.34
C SER A 245 -9.37 -14.48 9.63
N TYR A 246 -8.24 -14.19 10.25
CA TYR A 246 -6.94 -14.55 9.69
C TYR A 246 -6.79 -16.07 9.52
N LEU A 247 -7.22 -16.84 10.50
CA LEU A 247 -7.23 -18.29 10.42
C LEU A 247 -8.12 -18.79 9.27
N GLY A 248 -9.28 -18.17 9.06
CA GLY A 248 -10.16 -18.47 7.93
C GLY A 248 -9.48 -18.21 6.58
N CYS A 249 -8.78 -17.09 6.47
CA CYS A 249 -7.96 -16.77 5.30
C CYS A 249 -6.88 -17.85 5.07
N LEU A 250 -6.08 -18.18 6.09
CA LEU A 250 -5.01 -19.20 6.00
C LEU A 250 -5.53 -20.58 5.59
N ARG A 251 -6.73 -20.96 6.00
CA ARG A 251 -7.35 -22.24 5.60
C ARG A 251 -7.82 -22.25 4.15
N ALA A 252 -8.31 -21.11 3.66
CA ALA A 252 -8.81 -20.99 2.30
C ALA A 252 -7.67 -20.91 1.28
N VAL A 253 -6.53 -20.31 1.63
CA VAL A 253 -5.38 -20.09 0.73
C VAL A 253 -4.91 -21.38 0.03
N PRO A 254 -4.63 -22.53 0.69
CA PRO A 254 -4.15 -23.72 -0.02
C PRO A 254 -5.14 -24.32 -1.01
N SER A 255 -6.44 -24.17 -0.75
CA SER A 255 -7.49 -24.63 -1.66
C SER A 255 -7.60 -23.69 -2.86
N TRP A 256 -7.59 -22.39 -2.61
CA TRP A 256 -7.55 -21.38 -3.64
C TRP A 256 -6.31 -21.52 -4.54
N GLU A 257 -5.10 -21.64 -3.99
CA GLU A 257 -3.87 -21.76 -4.79
C GLU A 257 -3.88 -22.96 -5.75
N ARG A 258 -4.58 -24.05 -5.40
CA ARG A 258 -4.74 -25.24 -6.28
C ARG A 258 -5.71 -25.00 -7.44
N GLU A 259 -6.67 -24.12 -7.26
CA GLU A 259 -7.76 -23.86 -8.20
C GLU A 259 -7.58 -22.54 -8.97
N ALA A 260 -6.62 -21.71 -8.53
CA ALA A 260 -6.35 -20.41 -9.09
C ALA A 260 -6.02 -20.49 -10.60
N SER A 261 -6.66 -19.64 -11.39
CA SER A 261 -6.52 -19.57 -12.84
C SER A 261 -5.98 -18.24 -13.35
N GLY A 262 -5.57 -17.34 -12.46
CA GLY A 262 -5.00 -16.04 -12.80
C GLY A 262 -6.05 -15.00 -13.20
N THR A 263 -7.21 -15.03 -12.57
CA THR A 263 -8.29 -14.06 -12.79
C THR A 263 -8.07 -12.77 -12.00
N MET A 264 -8.87 -11.75 -12.26
CA MET A 264 -8.89 -10.51 -11.47
C MET A 264 -9.23 -10.79 -9.99
N THR A 265 -10.09 -11.76 -9.73
CA THR A 265 -10.44 -12.16 -8.35
C THR A 265 -9.26 -12.81 -7.64
N ASP A 266 -8.46 -13.61 -8.35
CA ASP A 266 -7.21 -14.19 -7.83
C ASP A 266 -6.20 -13.10 -7.48
N LEU A 267 -6.06 -12.08 -8.33
CA LEU A 267 -5.22 -10.92 -8.07
C LEU A 267 -5.65 -10.18 -6.79
N ILE A 268 -6.94 -9.91 -6.64
CA ILE A 268 -7.48 -9.25 -5.45
C ILE A 268 -7.21 -10.10 -4.19
N ALA A 269 -7.47 -11.41 -4.25
CA ALA A 269 -7.22 -12.31 -3.13
C ALA A 269 -5.74 -12.33 -2.72
N ALA A 270 -4.83 -12.33 -3.69
CA ALA A 270 -3.39 -12.32 -3.44
C ALA A 270 -2.95 -11.01 -2.75
N LEU A 271 -3.43 -9.85 -3.21
CA LEU A 271 -3.12 -8.55 -2.61
C LEU A 271 -3.67 -8.44 -1.19
N PHE A 272 -4.93 -8.86 -0.97
CA PHE A 272 -5.54 -8.85 0.36
C PHE A 272 -4.80 -9.77 1.33
N THR A 273 -4.45 -10.98 0.89
CA THR A 273 -3.68 -11.91 1.71
C THR A 273 -2.30 -11.34 2.05
N SER A 274 -1.62 -10.75 1.07
CA SER A 274 -0.31 -10.12 1.29
C SER A 274 -0.39 -9.02 2.36
N ARG A 275 -1.39 -8.14 2.29
CA ARG A 275 -1.59 -7.06 3.26
C ARG A 275 -1.86 -7.58 4.66
N VAL A 276 -2.85 -8.48 4.80
CA VAL A 276 -3.20 -9.04 6.11
C VAL A 276 -2.03 -9.82 6.71
N ALA A 277 -1.29 -10.59 5.90
CA ALA A 277 -0.11 -11.31 6.35
C ALA A 277 1.00 -10.37 6.86
N ALA A 278 1.25 -9.25 6.16
CA ALA A 278 2.21 -8.25 6.62
C ALA A 278 1.80 -7.62 7.96
N GLU A 279 0.52 -7.31 8.15
CA GLU A 279 -0.01 -6.82 9.43
C GLU A 279 0.10 -7.88 10.54
N PHE A 280 0.09 -9.15 10.19
CA PHE A 280 0.34 -10.27 11.11
C PHE A 280 1.83 -10.60 11.31
N PHE A 281 2.74 -9.84 10.72
CA PHE A 281 4.20 -10.09 10.72
C PHE A 281 4.59 -11.39 10.00
N ASP A 282 3.71 -11.98 9.19
CA ASP A 282 4.02 -13.14 8.35
C ASP A 282 4.57 -12.67 7.00
N TYR A 283 5.83 -12.20 7.03
CA TYR A 283 6.46 -11.62 5.84
C TYR A 283 6.76 -12.64 4.74
N ASP A 284 6.92 -13.92 5.08
CA ASP A 284 7.10 -15.00 4.10
C ASP A 284 5.83 -15.17 3.27
N LEU A 285 4.68 -15.24 3.93
CA LEU A 285 3.38 -15.29 3.26
C LEU A 285 3.08 -13.99 2.52
N ALA A 286 3.32 -12.84 3.15
CA ALA A 286 3.09 -11.53 2.55
C ALA A 286 3.85 -11.37 1.23
N TRP A 287 5.14 -11.69 1.21
CA TRP A 287 5.97 -11.61 0.02
C TRP A 287 5.56 -12.64 -1.04
N ARG A 288 5.30 -13.88 -0.66
CA ARG A 288 4.84 -14.93 -1.58
C ARG A 288 3.55 -14.55 -2.29
N MET A 289 2.57 -14.04 -1.54
CA MET A 289 1.28 -13.61 -2.10
C MET A 289 1.42 -12.34 -2.96
N PHE A 290 2.27 -11.41 -2.56
CA PHE A 290 2.53 -10.23 -3.37
C PHE A 290 3.19 -10.59 -4.70
N LYS A 291 4.19 -11.48 -4.69
CA LYS A 291 4.81 -11.99 -5.91
C LYS A 291 3.78 -12.65 -6.83
N GLN A 292 2.90 -13.47 -6.27
CA GLN A 292 1.79 -14.10 -7.00
C GLN A 292 0.84 -13.05 -7.61
N ALA A 293 0.53 -11.97 -6.88
CA ALA A 293 -0.27 -10.87 -7.39
C ALA A 293 0.39 -10.18 -8.59
N CYS A 294 1.70 -9.93 -8.53
CA CYS A 294 2.45 -9.38 -9.66
C CYS A 294 2.44 -10.31 -10.89
N GLU A 295 2.54 -11.63 -10.70
CA GLU A 295 2.43 -12.62 -11.77
C GLU A 295 1.03 -12.58 -12.40
N TYR A 296 -0.03 -12.42 -11.59
CA TYR A 296 -1.39 -12.23 -12.10
C TYR A 296 -1.55 -10.90 -12.85
N CYS A 297 -0.97 -9.81 -12.36
CA CYS A 297 -0.94 -8.54 -13.10
C CYS A 297 -0.34 -8.68 -14.49
N GLN A 298 0.75 -9.45 -14.61
CA GLN A 298 1.41 -9.72 -15.88
C GLN A 298 0.55 -10.62 -16.79
N THR A 299 -0.04 -11.68 -16.25
CA THR A 299 -0.92 -12.60 -16.98
C THR A 299 -2.16 -11.89 -17.51
N LEU A 300 -2.73 -10.97 -16.74
CA LEU A 300 -3.89 -10.15 -17.11
C LEU A 300 -3.52 -8.96 -18.01
N ASN A 301 -2.23 -8.79 -18.36
CA ASN A 301 -1.70 -7.66 -19.13
C ASN A 301 -1.98 -6.28 -18.51
N LEU A 302 -2.17 -6.18 -17.21
CA LEU A 302 -2.41 -4.91 -16.52
C LEU A 302 -1.18 -3.98 -16.58
N HIS A 303 0.01 -4.53 -16.72
CA HIS A 303 1.26 -3.78 -16.90
C HIS A 303 1.39 -3.12 -18.29
N LYS A 304 0.47 -3.41 -19.22
CA LYS A 304 0.46 -2.89 -20.61
C LYS A 304 -0.88 -2.29 -21.01
N LEU A 305 -1.63 -1.74 -20.06
CA LEU A 305 -2.98 -1.19 -20.30
C LEU A 305 -3.01 -0.13 -21.39
N ASP A 306 -1.95 0.67 -21.51
CA ASP A 306 -1.87 1.80 -22.44
C ASP A 306 -0.87 1.55 -23.60
N SER A 307 -0.49 0.29 -23.86
CA SER A 307 0.27 -0.06 -25.07
C SER A 307 -0.63 -0.02 -26.30
N ASP A 308 -0.09 0.43 -27.44
CA ASP A 308 -0.83 0.56 -28.72
C ASP A 308 -1.48 -0.74 -29.20
N GLU A 309 -1.00 -1.89 -28.71
CA GLU A 309 -1.52 -3.21 -29.05
C GLU A 309 -2.89 -3.51 -28.38
N ASN A 310 -3.22 -2.82 -27.29
CA ASN A 310 -4.42 -3.08 -26.48
C ASN A 310 -5.59 -2.11 -26.73
N ASN A 311 -5.56 -1.35 -27.82
CA ASN A 311 -6.57 -0.33 -28.15
C ASN A 311 -7.95 -0.94 -28.52
N THR A 312 -8.46 -1.82 -27.66
CA THR A 312 -9.80 -2.40 -27.76
C THR A 312 -10.75 -1.67 -26.82
N PHE A 313 -11.93 -1.35 -27.34
CA PHE A 313 -13.07 -0.60 -26.80
C PHE A 313 -13.51 -0.95 -25.36
N PHE A 314 -12.67 -0.72 -24.36
CA PHE A 314 -13.07 -0.83 -22.96
C PHE A 314 -13.74 0.46 -22.46
N SER A 315 -14.62 0.34 -21.48
CA SER A 315 -15.19 1.51 -20.78
C SER A 315 -14.06 2.29 -20.10
N GLU A 316 -13.94 3.60 -20.35
CA GLU A 316 -12.93 4.47 -19.72
C GLU A 316 -12.89 4.29 -18.19
N ALA A 317 -14.04 4.20 -17.54
CA ALA A 317 -14.15 4.01 -16.09
C ALA A 317 -13.55 2.68 -15.60
N LYS A 318 -13.67 1.59 -16.38
CA LYS A 318 -13.05 0.32 -16.03
C LYS A 318 -11.54 0.42 -16.15
N CYS A 319 -11.03 1.00 -17.22
CA CYS A 319 -9.59 1.21 -17.42
C CYS A 319 -8.98 2.08 -16.31
N ASP A 320 -9.68 3.10 -15.82
CA ASP A 320 -9.19 3.95 -14.76
C ASP A 320 -9.11 3.22 -13.40
N ASN A 321 -10.04 2.33 -13.10
CA ASN A 321 -9.94 1.45 -11.93
C ASN A 321 -8.77 0.47 -12.05
N GLU A 322 -8.55 -0.09 -13.24
CA GLU A 322 -7.41 -0.97 -13.51
C GLU A 322 -6.08 -0.23 -13.43
N ARG A 323 -5.98 1.00 -13.97
CA ARG A 323 -4.80 1.87 -13.84
C ARG A 323 -4.51 2.20 -12.38
N ARG A 324 -5.53 2.64 -11.61
CA ARG A 324 -5.37 2.93 -10.19
C ARG A 324 -4.83 1.72 -9.43
N GLY A 325 -5.45 0.55 -9.60
CA GLY A 325 -5.00 -0.67 -8.94
C GLY A 325 -3.58 -1.09 -9.35
N PHE A 326 -3.20 -0.91 -10.61
CA PHE A 326 -1.83 -1.18 -11.06
C PHE A 326 -0.81 -0.24 -10.39
N TRP A 327 -1.12 1.06 -10.30
CA TRP A 327 -0.26 2.02 -9.59
C TRP A 327 -0.10 1.67 -8.11
N GLU A 328 -1.15 1.18 -7.45
CA GLU A 328 -1.07 0.68 -6.07
C GLU A 328 -0.15 -0.56 -5.97
N VAL A 329 -0.18 -1.46 -6.95
CA VAL A 329 0.75 -2.61 -6.99
C VAL A 329 2.21 -2.13 -7.12
N ILE A 330 2.49 -1.15 -8.00
CA ILE A 330 3.84 -0.58 -8.13
C ILE A 330 4.30 0.09 -6.82
N GLN A 331 3.40 0.80 -6.13
CA GLN A 331 3.70 1.41 -4.82
C GLN A 331 4.12 0.35 -3.79
N ILE A 332 3.38 -0.76 -3.73
CA ILE A 332 3.69 -1.86 -2.81
C ILE A 332 5.02 -2.55 -3.20
N ASP A 333 5.28 -2.77 -4.50
CA ASP A 333 6.53 -3.38 -4.98
C ASP A 333 7.76 -2.55 -4.57
N LEU A 334 7.72 -1.25 -4.83
CA LEU A 334 8.79 -0.32 -4.46
C LEU A 334 8.99 -0.26 -2.93
N PHE A 335 7.91 -0.24 -2.17
CA PHE A 335 7.97 -0.22 -0.72
C PHE A 335 8.54 -1.54 -0.16
N TYR A 336 8.07 -2.70 -0.63
CA TYR A 336 8.61 -4.00 -0.21
C TYR A 336 10.09 -4.16 -0.60
N ARG A 337 10.48 -3.69 -1.77
CA ARG A 337 11.89 -3.64 -2.19
C ARG A 337 12.76 -2.85 -1.22
N LEU A 338 12.24 -1.76 -0.63
CA LEU A 338 12.93 -0.99 0.41
C LEU A 338 12.99 -1.72 1.74
N ILE A 339 11.83 -2.12 2.28
CA ILE A 339 11.73 -2.57 3.67
C ILE A 339 12.11 -4.04 3.89
N LEU A 340 11.87 -4.90 2.89
CA LEU A 340 12.19 -6.34 2.94
C LEU A 340 13.46 -6.70 2.19
N ASN A 341 14.06 -5.75 1.49
CA ASN A 341 15.23 -5.96 0.63
C ASN A 341 15.01 -7.04 -0.45
N THR A 342 13.80 -7.11 -0.99
CA THR A 342 13.42 -8.06 -2.05
C THR A 342 13.84 -7.55 -3.43
N PRO A 343 14.01 -8.43 -4.44
CA PRO A 343 14.23 -8.01 -5.82
C PRO A 343 12.94 -7.40 -6.40
N PRO A 344 13.01 -6.55 -7.45
CA PRO A 344 11.83 -6.07 -8.16
C PRO A 344 11.09 -7.25 -8.80
N VAL A 345 9.76 -7.25 -8.71
CA VAL A 345 8.92 -8.22 -9.42
C VAL A 345 8.43 -7.65 -10.74
N ILE A 346 8.08 -6.36 -10.74
CA ILE A 346 7.70 -5.62 -11.96
C ILE A 346 8.80 -4.60 -12.24
N THR A 347 9.56 -4.83 -13.32
CA THR A 347 10.66 -3.92 -13.70
C THR A 347 10.15 -2.73 -14.52
N ASN A 348 10.79 -1.58 -14.36
CA ASN A 348 10.32 -0.30 -14.95
C ASN A 348 10.28 -0.29 -16.49
N ASP A 349 11.03 -1.17 -17.15
CA ASP A 349 11.11 -1.29 -18.60
C ASP A 349 9.95 -2.06 -19.23
N ILE A 350 9.20 -2.83 -18.44
CA ILE A 350 8.15 -3.71 -18.97
C ILE A 350 6.73 -3.13 -18.87
N TRP A 351 6.50 -2.09 -18.06
CA TRP A 351 5.15 -1.57 -17.88
C TRP A 351 4.88 -0.27 -18.66
N LYS A 352 3.65 -0.15 -19.18
CA LYS A 352 3.13 1.01 -19.90
C LYS A 352 1.71 1.26 -19.40
N VAL A 353 1.58 2.03 -18.34
CA VAL A 353 0.31 2.37 -17.71
C VAL A 353 0.31 3.84 -17.33
N ASN A 354 -0.59 4.59 -17.91
CA ASN A 354 -0.78 6.01 -17.61
C ASN A 354 -1.43 6.17 -16.23
N LEU A 355 -1.35 7.39 -15.70
CA LEU A 355 -2.14 7.75 -14.52
C LEU A 355 -3.64 7.64 -14.84
N PRO A 356 -4.48 7.19 -13.89
CA PRO A 356 -5.92 7.18 -14.08
C PRO A 356 -6.46 8.61 -14.24
N TRP A 357 -7.61 8.72 -14.90
CA TRP A 357 -8.33 9.99 -14.93
C TRP A 357 -8.83 10.32 -13.52
N LEU A 358 -8.40 11.45 -12.99
CA LEU A 358 -8.76 11.92 -11.66
C LEU A 358 -9.75 13.07 -11.80
N ASP A 359 -10.97 12.86 -11.31
CA ASP A 359 -12.01 13.88 -11.26
C ASP A 359 -12.29 14.22 -9.79
N PRO A 360 -11.79 15.36 -9.29
CA PRO A 360 -12.01 15.76 -7.90
C PRO A 360 -13.48 15.90 -7.51
N ASP A 361 -14.34 16.22 -8.48
CA ASP A 361 -15.79 16.38 -8.26
C ASP A 361 -16.51 15.02 -8.06
N SER A 362 -15.89 13.93 -8.51
CA SER A 362 -16.40 12.57 -8.33
C SER A 362 -15.75 11.82 -7.18
N ASP A 363 -14.82 12.45 -6.46
CA ASP A 363 -14.15 11.85 -5.30
C ASP A 363 -15.17 11.60 -4.17
N PRO A 364 -15.29 10.37 -3.66
CA PRO A 364 -16.24 10.05 -2.59
C PRO A 364 -15.87 10.68 -1.26
N LEU A 365 -14.63 11.16 -1.09
CA LEU A 365 -14.15 11.76 0.13
C LEU A 365 -14.24 13.29 0.09
N PRO A 366 -14.49 13.94 1.24
CA PRO A 366 -14.49 15.40 1.34
C PRO A 366 -13.17 16.01 0.84
N GLN A 367 -13.26 17.13 0.15
CA GLN A 367 -12.08 17.87 -0.37
C GLN A 367 -11.20 17.10 -1.36
N GLY A 368 -11.70 16.05 -2.00
CA GLY A 368 -10.91 15.27 -2.95
C GLY A 368 -9.76 14.49 -2.32
N MET A 369 -9.89 14.08 -1.07
CA MET A 369 -8.79 13.50 -0.28
C MET A 369 -8.24 12.19 -0.86
N GLN A 370 -9.08 11.34 -1.47
CA GLN A 370 -8.60 10.15 -2.17
C GLN A 370 -7.72 10.50 -3.36
N THR A 371 -8.09 11.51 -4.12
CA THR A 371 -7.32 12.01 -5.25
C THR A 371 -5.98 12.58 -4.80
N ILE A 372 -5.99 13.40 -3.74
CA ILE A 372 -4.78 13.98 -3.15
C ILE A 372 -3.83 12.87 -2.68
N ALA A 373 -4.34 11.92 -1.91
CA ALA A 373 -3.53 10.81 -1.40
C ALA A 373 -2.97 9.95 -2.53
N PHE A 374 -3.75 9.65 -3.56
CA PHE A 374 -3.27 8.90 -4.71
C PHE A 374 -2.14 9.64 -5.45
N LEU A 375 -2.28 10.94 -5.68
CA LEU A 375 -1.25 11.76 -6.32
C LEU A 375 0.03 11.84 -5.47
N ALA A 376 -0.12 12.06 -4.16
CA ALA A 376 1.00 12.11 -3.25
C ALA A 376 1.74 10.76 -3.19
N SER A 377 1.01 9.63 -3.07
CA SER A 377 1.58 8.29 -3.11
C SER A 377 2.29 7.99 -4.44
N SER A 378 1.70 8.39 -5.56
CA SER A 378 2.33 8.22 -6.87
C SER A 378 3.63 9.01 -6.98
N ARG A 379 3.68 10.26 -6.49
CA ARG A 379 4.92 11.05 -6.43
C ARG A 379 5.97 10.41 -5.51
N VAL A 380 5.59 9.94 -4.33
CA VAL A 380 6.47 9.19 -3.42
C VAL A 380 7.05 7.97 -4.14
N SER A 381 6.22 7.21 -4.85
CA SER A 381 6.65 6.03 -5.62
C SER A 381 7.64 6.38 -6.72
N LEU A 382 7.43 7.48 -7.44
CA LEU A 382 8.37 7.96 -8.47
C LEU A 382 9.72 8.38 -7.86
N VAL A 383 9.73 8.96 -6.66
CA VAL A 383 10.98 9.26 -5.93
C VAL A 383 11.73 7.97 -5.60
N ILE A 384 11.03 6.96 -5.07
CA ILE A 384 11.61 5.65 -4.74
C ILE A 384 12.11 4.94 -6.01
N ALA A 385 11.35 4.99 -7.10
CA ALA A 385 11.76 4.40 -8.38
C ALA A 385 13.05 5.02 -8.91
N ARG A 386 13.19 6.36 -8.86
CA ARG A 386 14.44 7.06 -9.23
C ARG A 386 15.60 6.70 -8.31
N PHE A 387 15.34 6.51 -7.02
CA PHE A 387 16.36 6.03 -6.10
C PHE A 387 16.89 4.65 -6.51
N PHE A 388 16.00 3.70 -6.83
CA PHE A 388 16.44 2.39 -7.30
C PHE A 388 17.13 2.43 -8.66
N ALA A 389 16.63 3.23 -9.61
CA ALA A 389 17.29 3.40 -10.90
C ALA A 389 18.74 3.91 -10.75
N MET A 390 18.97 4.83 -9.80
CA MET A 390 20.33 5.29 -9.46
C MET A 390 21.21 4.16 -8.88
N LEU A 391 20.63 3.28 -8.06
CA LEU A 391 21.39 2.18 -7.46
C LEU A 391 21.67 1.03 -8.44
N ASP A 392 20.81 0.84 -9.41
CA ASP A 392 20.91 -0.20 -10.45
C ASP A 392 21.91 0.19 -11.56
N ASP A 393 22.41 1.45 -11.57
CA ASP A 393 23.44 1.95 -12.52
C ASP A 393 24.77 2.28 -11.79
N PRO A 394 25.53 1.27 -11.36
CA PRO A 394 26.76 1.46 -10.58
C PRO A 394 27.92 2.04 -11.39
N GLU A 395 27.88 1.98 -12.73
CA GLU A 395 28.97 2.46 -13.59
C GLU A 395 28.93 3.98 -13.75
N ASN A 396 27.76 4.60 -13.68
CA ASN A 396 27.55 6.02 -13.89
C ASN A 396 27.39 6.83 -12.60
N THR A 397 27.49 6.22 -11.43
CA THR A 397 27.23 6.93 -10.17
C THR A 397 28.33 6.63 -9.13
N THR A 398 29.08 7.67 -8.78
CA THR A 398 30.11 7.57 -7.72
C THR A 398 29.48 7.53 -6.31
N LYS A 399 30.20 6.98 -5.32
CA LYS A 399 29.69 6.92 -3.92
C LYS A 399 29.27 8.30 -3.34
N PRO A 400 30.00 9.41 -3.51
CA PRO A 400 29.57 10.73 -3.05
C PRO A 400 28.30 11.23 -3.74
N GLU A 401 28.14 10.91 -5.05
CA GLU A 401 26.94 11.27 -5.80
C GLU A 401 25.72 10.49 -5.32
N ILE A 402 25.87 9.22 -4.94
CA ILE A 402 24.79 8.42 -4.36
C ILE A 402 24.28 9.10 -3.08
N VAL A 403 25.18 9.57 -2.21
CA VAL A 403 24.80 10.28 -0.98
C VAL A 403 24.03 11.55 -1.31
N ALA A 404 24.59 12.43 -2.13
CA ALA A 404 23.97 13.72 -2.48
C ALA A 404 22.61 13.53 -3.16
N LYS A 405 22.52 12.64 -4.16
CA LYS A 405 21.25 12.34 -4.85
C LYS A 405 20.22 11.71 -3.92
N THR A 406 20.63 10.85 -2.97
CA THR A 406 19.71 10.28 -1.98
C THR A 406 19.13 11.36 -1.08
N GLU A 407 19.96 12.31 -0.60
CA GLU A 407 19.49 13.43 0.19
C GLU A 407 18.51 14.31 -0.59
N ASP A 408 18.81 14.61 -1.85
CA ASP A 408 17.93 15.43 -2.71
C ASP A 408 16.58 14.75 -2.94
N LEU A 409 16.58 13.44 -3.20
CA LEU A 409 15.35 12.65 -3.33
C LEU A 409 14.53 12.61 -2.03
N CYS A 410 15.19 12.50 -0.88
CA CYS A 410 14.51 12.53 0.41
C CYS A 410 13.96 13.93 0.74
N ARG A 411 14.66 15.02 0.38
CA ARG A 411 14.13 16.39 0.50
C ARG A 411 12.93 16.61 -0.42
N GLU A 412 12.96 16.07 -1.64
CA GLU A 412 11.79 16.12 -2.54
C GLU A 412 10.60 15.39 -1.92
N MET A 413 10.82 14.24 -1.26
CA MET A 413 9.76 13.52 -0.56
C MET A 413 9.19 14.33 0.61
N GLN A 414 10.03 14.97 1.43
CA GLN A 414 9.58 15.88 2.50
C GLN A 414 8.80 17.09 1.93
N GLN A 415 9.21 17.59 0.76
CA GLN A 415 8.49 18.67 0.09
C GLN A 415 7.09 18.26 -0.33
N ILE A 416 6.87 17.01 -0.79
CA ILE A 416 5.55 16.47 -1.12
C ILE A 416 4.62 16.58 0.10
N PHE A 417 5.08 16.17 1.29
CA PHE A 417 4.26 16.23 2.50
C PHE A 417 3.93 17.65 2.93
N THR A 418 4.87 18.58 2.75
CA THR A 418 4.68 20.00 3.06
C THR A 418 3.74 20.68 2.06
N GLU A 419 3.90 20.42 0.76
CA GLU A 419 3.02 20.96 -0.30
C GLU A 419 1.55 20.59 -0.08
N TRP A 420 1.28 19.37 0.37
CA TRP A 420 -0.06 18.86 0.61
C TRP A 420 -0.53 19.01 2.05
N GLN A 421 0.32 19.56 2.95
CA GLN A 421 0.03 19.76 4.37
C GLN A 421 -0.50 18.48 5.07
N LEU A 422 0.08 17.32 4.70
CA LEU A 422 -0.46 16.02 5.13
C LEU A 422 -0.39 15.80 6.64
N MET A 423 0.68 16.29 7.30
CA MET A 423 0.82 16.18 8.75
C MET A 423 -0.15 17.09 9.48
N GLU A 424 -0.30 18.33 9.04
CA GLU A 424 -1.23 19.31 9.59
C GLU A 424 -2.66 18.81 9.46
N TRP A 425 -2.96 18.19 8.31
CA TRP A 425 -4.27 17.57 8.09
C TRP A 425 -4.51 16.40 9.07
N LEU A 426 -3.53 15.49 9.26
CA LEU A 426 -3.65 14.37 10.20
C LEU A 426 -3.79 14.84 11.65
N GLU A 427 -3.09 15.91 12.04
CA GLU A 427 -3.19 16.50 13.38
C GLU A 427 -4.55 17.15 13.62
N GLY A 428 -5.10 17.81 12.62
CA GLY A 428 -6.41 18.49 12.67
C GLY A 428 -7.60 17.56 12.46
N ALA A 429 -7.37 16.33 11.97
CA ALA A 429 -8.45 15.40 11.65
C ALA A 429 -9.25 15.02 12.90
N GLN A 430 -10.57 15.26 12.84
CA GLN A 430 -11.52 14.89 13.88
C GLN A 430 -12.54 13.93 13.29
N ASP A 431 -12.62 12.71 13.85
CA ASP A 431 -13.70 11.74 13.70
C ASP A 431 -14.09 11.26 12.28
N ASN A 432 -13.41 11.67 11.20
CA ASN A 432 -13.68 11.13 9.87
C ASN A 432 -12.69 9.99 9.52
N GLU A 433 -13.11 8.76 9.78
CA GLU A 433 -12.25 7.59 9.71
C GLU A 433 -11.73 7.28 8.30
N GLN A 434 -12.50 7.56 7.25
CA GLN A 434 -12.13 7.21 5.86
C GLN A 434 -10.91 8.01 5.39
N ASP A 435 -10.92 9.32 5.63
CA ASP A 435 -9.86 10.20 5.15
C ASP A 435 -8.55 9.96 5.89
N ILE A 436 -8.63 9.61 7.18
CA ILE A 436 -7.45 9.47 8.05
C ILE A 436 -6.54 8.35 7.57
N TRP A 437 -7.09 7.16 7.27
CA TRP A 437 -6.29 6.03 6.80
C TRP A 437 -5.66 6.27 5.44
N VAL A 438 -6.37 6.96 4.54
CA VAL A 438 -5.86 7.31 3.20
C VAL A 438 -4.63 8.23 3.30
N VAL A 439 -4.69 9.24 4.17
CA VAL A 439 -3.56 10.16 4.40
C VAL A 439 -2.46 9.50 5.23
N ALA A 440 -2.84 8.72 6.24
CA ALA A 440 -1.90 7.99 7.07
C ALA A 440 -1.03 7.02 6.25
N ASP A 441 -1.62 6.34 5.27
CA ASP A 441 -0.88 5.43 4.37
C ASP A 441 0.26 6.15 3.65
N VAL A 442 0.00 7.35 3.10
CA VAL A 442 1.02 8.18 2.44
C VAL A 442 2.12 8.60 3.42
N ILE A 443 1.75 9.07 4.60
CA ILE A 443 2.67 9.54 5.65
C ILE A 443 3.56 8.39 6.13
N LEU A 444 2.95 7.25 6.47
CA LEU A 444 3.66 6.07 6.99
C LEU A 444 4.62 5.50 5.94
N THR A 445 4.13 5.31 4.72
CA THR A 445 4.95 4.79 3.62
C THR A 445 6.10 5.74 3.30
N GLY A 446 5.84 7.04 3.22
CA GLY A 446 6.86 7.99 2.79
C GLY A 446 7.95 8.25 3.84
N TYR A 447 7.60 8.54 5.10
CA TYR A 447 8.64 8.74 6.12
C TYR A 447 9.41 7.46 6.43
N THR A 448 8.76 6.29 6.42
CA THR A 448 9.47 5.01 6.50
C THR A 448 10.42 4.82 5.32
N SER A 449 10.00 5.19 4.11
CA SER A 449 10.85 5.09 2.92
C SER A 449 12.09 5.98 3.02
N ILE A 450 12.00 7.20 3.53
CA ILE A 450 13.16 8.08 3.76
C ILE A 450 14.20 7.36 4.64
N ILE A 451 13.77 6.78 5.77
CA ILE A 451 14.67 6.09 6.70
C ILE A 451 15.35 4.89 6.00
N TYR A 452 14.58 4.10 5.24
CA TYR A 452 15.12 2.94 4.55
C TYR A 452 15.99 3.29 3.33
N MET A 453 15.75 4.41 2.64
CA MET A 453 16.63 4.89 1.56
C MET A 453 18.02 5.23 2.11
N PHE A 454 18.09 5.94 3.23
CA PHE A 454 19.37 6.22 3.90
C PHE A 454 20.08 4.94 4.36
N ARG A 455 19.35 4.00 4.92
CA ARG A 455 19.89 2.68 5.28
C ARG A 455 20.50 1.95 4.08
N LYS A 456 19.76 1.89 2.98
CA LYS A 456 20.21 1.20 1.76
C LYS A 456 21.42 1.88 1.14
N MET A 457 21.46 3.21 1.15
CA MET A 457 22.62 4.02 0.76
C MET A 457 23.86 3.68 1.61
N ALA A 458 23.70 3.61 2.94
CA ALA A 458 24.80 3.30 3.86
C ALA A 458 25.38 1.90 3.64
N LEU A 459 24.53 0.90 3.36
CA LEU A 459 24.96 -0.46 3.05
C LEU A 459 25.87 -0.53 1.81
N LEU A 460 25.56 0.25 0.78
CA LEU A 460 26.38 0.30 -0.45
C LEU A 460 27.70 1.02 -0.25
N ASN A 461 27.73 2.00 0.67
CA ASN A 461 28.94 2.77 0.96
C ASN A 461 29.90 2.07 1.95
N SER A 462 29.44 1.04 2.66
CA SER A 462 30.27 0.33 3.61
C SER A 462 31.34 -0.50 2.87
N THR A 463 32.60 -0.22 3.17
CA THR A 463 33.79 -0.96 2.64
C THR A 463 34.20 -2.11 3.55
N SER A 464 33.45 -2.37 4.61
CA SER A 464 33.80 -3.39 5.59
C SER A 464 33.59 -4.79 5.04
N PRO A 465 34.63 -5.69 5.04
CA PRO A 465 34.50 -7.09 4.65
C PRO A 465 33.72 -7.94 5.66
N ARG A 466 33.23 -7.36 6.76
CA ARG A 466 32.29 -8.06 7.65
C ARG A 466 30.97 -8.21 6.93
N PRO A 467 30.41 -9.44 6.91
CA PRO A 467 28.99 -9.56 6.54
C PRO A 467 28.22 -8.56 7.38
N PRO A 468 27.25 -7.83 6.83
CA PRO A 468 26.48 -6.87 7.58
C PRO A 468 25.76 -7.62 8.70
N THR A 469 26.43 -7.78 9.84
CA THR A 469 25.90 -8.43 11.04
C THR A 469 24.80 -7.62 11.68
N THR A 470 24.64 -6.39 11.21
CA THR A 470 23.54 -5.52 11.56
C THR A 470 23.01 -4.86 10.30
N ASP A 471 22.00 -5.44 9.73
CA ASP A 471 21.13 -4.86 8.70
C ASP A 471 20.56 -3.47 9.08
N LEU A 472 21.18 -2.73 10.03
CA LEU A 472 20.45 -1.80 10.87
C LEU A 472 21.17 -0.47 11.09
N ASP A 473 22.39 -0.29 10.57
CA ASP A 473 23.10 0.98 10.69
C ASP A 473 22.48 2.02 9.73
N ILE A 474 21.68 2.88 10.29
CA ILE A 474 21.15 4.06 9.63
C ILE A 474 22.10 5.21 9.95
N PRO A 475 22.69 5.89 8.95
CA PRO A 475 23.60 6.99 9.20
C PRO A 475 22.89 8.17 9.87
N ASP A 476 23.59 8.86 10.76
CA ASP A 476 23.10 10.08 11.38
C ASP A 476 22.88 11.15 10.30
N SER A 477 21.65 11.66 10.21
CA SER A 477 21.24 12.67 9.25
C SER A 477 20.08 13.49 9.79
N PRO A 478 20.12 14.83 9.67
CA PRO A 478 19.00 15.69 10.04
C PRO A 478 17.70 15.35 9.28
N ILE A 479 17.83 14.83 8.04
CA ILE A 479 16.69 14.41 7.22
C ILE A 479 16.02 13.17 7.83
N VAL A 480 16.83 12.20 8.24
CA VAL A 480 16.32 10.96 8.88
C VAL A 480 15.75 11.27 10.26
N GLU A 481 16.40 12.17 11.01
CA GLU A 481 15.94 12.60 12.33
C GLU A 481 14.57 13.30 12.25
N ASP A 482 14.38 14.23 11.29
CA ASP A 482 13.08 14.86 11.04
C ASP A 482 12.02 13.83 10.61
N ALA A 483 12.37 12.93 9.68
CA ALA A 483 11.46 11.88 9.23
C ALA A 483 11.03 10.96 10.38
N ALA A 484 11.97 10.57 11.25
CA ALA A 484 11.67 9.72 12.40
C ALA A 484 10.77 10.44 13.42
N ARG A 485 11.02 11.74 13.72
CA ARG A 485 10.15 12.54 14.60
C ARG A 485 8.73 12.66 14.07
N ARG A 486 8.58 12.97 12.78
CA ARG A 486 7.26 13.07 12.15
C ARG A 486 6.54 11.73 12.12
N LEU A 487 7.26 10.65 11.85
CA LEU A 487 6.69 9.31 11.91
C LEU A 487 6.20 8.97 13.33
N ILE A 488 7.00 9.23 14.37
CA ILE A 488 6.57 9.02 15.78
C ILE A 488 5.37 9.91 16.14
N ALA A 489 5.32 11.16 15.67
CA ALA A 489 4.17 12.03 15.87
C ALA A 489 2.90 11.46 15.23
N ALA A 490 3.00 10.99 13.97
CA ALA A 490 1.89 10.34 13.26
C ALA A 490 1.43 9.06 13.99
N LEU A 491 2.36 8.22 14.46
CA LEU A 491 2.02 7.01 15.23
C LEU A 491 1.26 7.34 16.51
N ASN A 492 1.76 8.30 17.29
CA ASN A 492 1.08 8.74 18.51
C ASN A 492 -0.33 9.30 18.21
N ARG A 493 -0.49 10.02 17.11
CA ARG A 493 -1.80 10.54 16.69
C ARG A 493 -2.75 9.42 16.29
N LEU A 494 -2.30 8.48 15.44
CA LEU A 494 -3.10 7.35 14.98
C LEU A 494 -3.54 6.44 16.12
N LEU A 495 -2.69 6.17 17.11
CA LEU A 495 -3.08 5.37 18.27
C LEU A 495 -4.09 6.06 19.20
N VAL A 496 -4.18 7.39 19.15
CA VAL A 496 -5.25 8.14 19.85
C VAL A 496 -6.56 8.04 19.09
N ILE A 497 -6.53 8.17 17.76
CA ILE A 497 -7.73 8.12 16.91
C ILE A 497 -8.27 6.69 16.83
N TYR A 498 -7.38 5.73 16.62
CA TYR A 498 -7.67 4.31 16.48
C TYR A 498 -7.03 3.49 17.61
N PRO A 499 -7.59 3.53 18.82
CA PRO A 499 -7.03 2.86 19.98
C PRO A 499 -7.29 1.35 19.97
N TYR A 500 -6.87 0.67 18.89
CA TYR A 500 -7.10 -0.76 18.69
C TYR A 500 -5.79 -1.53 18.54
N GLY A 501 -5.80 -2.79 18.97
CA GLY A 501 -4.64 -3.68 18.82
C GLY A 501 -4.25 -3.90 17.34
N VAL A 502 -5.23 -3.88 16.41
CA VAL A 502 -4.95 -3.99 14.97
C VAL A 502 -4.16 -2.79 14.45
N THR A 503 -4.42 -1.59 14.95
CA THR A 503 -3.65 -0.40 14.57
C THR A 503 -2.16 -0.62 14.87
N MET A 504 -1.84 -1.14 16.06
CA MET A 504 -0.45 -1.50 16.40
C MET A 504 0.15 -2.50 15.43
N THR A 505 -0.59 -3.55 15.07
CA THR A 505 -0.07 -4.58 14.16
C THR A 505 0.11 -4.06 12.74
N ALA A 506 -0.78 -3.20 12.26
CA ALA A 506 -0.60 -2.52 10.98
C ALA A 506 0.65 -1.62 10.97
N LEU A 507 0.78 -0.74 11.99
CA LEU A 507 1.88 0.23 12.06
C LEU A 507 3.25 -0.44 12.16
N PHE A 508 3.38 -1.48 12.98
CA PHE A 508 4.67 -2.13 13.22
C PHE A 508 4.91 -3.35 12.32
N GLY A 509 3.87 -4.01 11.85
CA GLY A 509 3.94 -5.14 10.91
C GLY A 509 4.07 -4.64 9.47
N ALA A 510 2.99 -4.09 8.90
CA ALA A 510 2.96 -3.72 7.49
C ALA A 510 3.90 -2.56 7.15
N TYR A 511 3.91 -1.50 7.95
CA TYR A 511 4.74 -0.31 7.66
C TYR A 511 6.12 -0.34 8.31
N ARG A 512 6.40 -1.30 9.20
CA ARG A 512 7.68 -1.45 9.92
C ARG A 512 8.15 -0.16 10.62
N CYS A 513 7.22 0.62 11.15
CA CYS A 513 7.50 1.94 11.75
C CYS A 513 8.41 1.87 13.00
N PHE A 514 8.70 0.68 13.54
CA PHE A 514 9.63 0.52 14.67
C PHE A 514 11.03 1.08 14.38
N VAL A 515 11.41 1.22 13.09
CA VAL A 515 12.71 1.80 12.71
C VAL A 515 12.86 3.25 13.15
N ALA A 516 11.78 4.03 13.17
CA ALA A 516 11.80 5.42 13.65
C ALA A 516 12.01 5.50 15.16
N PHE A 517 11.34 4.60 15.92
CA PHE A 517 11.54 4.49 17.37
C PHE A 517 13.00 4.15 17.68
N ALA A 518 13.53 3.13 17.01
CA ALA A 518 14.90 2.68 17.18
C ALA A 518 15.92 3.77 16.84
N TYR A 519 15.72 4.48 15.74
CA TYR A 519 16.61 5.55 15.30
C TYR A 519 16.69 6.67 16.36
N LEU A 520 15.55 7.23 16.77
CA LEU A 520 15.51 8.27 17.79
C LEU A 520 16.07 7.80 19.13
N ALA A 521 15.73 6.59 19.56
CA ALA A 521 16.27 6.02 20.79
C ALA A 521 17.80 5.90 20.74
N ASN A 522 18.36 5.40 19.63
CA ASN A 522 19.81 5.31 19.44
C ASN A 522 20.47 6.70 19.43
N THR A 523 19.87 7.69 18.77
CA THR A 523 20.35 9.08 18.78
C THR A 523 20.42 9.63 20.20
N ILE A 524 19.37 9.43 21.00
CA ILE A 524 19.33 9.86 22.41
C ILE A 524 20.37 9.10 23.26
N LEU A 525 20.48 7.78 23.05
CA LEU A 525 21.44 6.95 23.78
C LEU A 525 22.89 7.26 23.43
N ARG A 526 23.20 7.78 22.25
CA ARG A 526 24.54 8.22 21.84
C ARG A 526 24.82 9.68 22.22
N ALA A 527 23.81 10.52 22.38
CA ALA A 527 23.97 11.95 22.66
C ALA A 527 24.79 12.22 23.93
N GLU A 528 25.66 13.22 23.87
CA GLU A 528 26.41 13.68 25.08
C GLU A 528 25.46 14.30 26.12
N ASP A 529 24.47 15.09 25.66
CA ASP A 529 23.41 15.63 26.51
C ASP A 529 22.03 15.15 26.07
N PRO A 530 21.49 14.06 26.64
CA PRO A 530 20.17 13.57 26.30
C PRO A 530 19.03 14.52 26.70
N ARG A 531 19.27 15.54 27.52
CA ARG A 531 18.25 16.52 27.90
C ARG A 531 17.82 17.40 26.74
N SER A 532 18.68 17.60 25.75
CA SER A 532 18.33 18.30 24.51
C SER A 532 17.21 17.60 23.71
N TYR A 533 16.96 16.31 23.98
CA TYR A 533 15.96 15.48 23.30
C TYR A 533 14.68 15.22 24.14
N MET A 534 14.38 16.06 25.14
CA MET A 534 13.24 15.83 26.04
C MET A 534 11.89 15.70 25.34
N ALA A 535 11.70 16.37 24.21
CA ALA A 535 10.47 16.24 23.39
C ALA A 535 10.38 14.86 22.76
N ASP A 536 11.48 14.37 22.21
CA ASP A 536 11.56 13.04 21.58
C ASP A 536 11.38 11.93 22.63
N ILE A 537 12.02 12.07 23.79
CA ILE A 537 11.87 11.12 24.92
C ILE A 537 10.41 10.98 25.33
N LYS A 538 9.71 12.11 25.53
CA LYS A 538 8.28 12.10 25.87
C LYS A 538 7.42 11.47 24.76
N ALA A 539 7.78 11.67 23.50
CA ALA A 539 7.07 11.08 22.37
C ALA A 539 7.25 9.55 22.31
N LEU A 540 8.47 9.06 22.56
CA LEU A 540 8.78 7.63 22.64
C LEU A 540 8.11 6.96 23.85
N GLU A 541 8.10 7.61 25.02
CA GLU A 541 7.40 7.14 26.22
C GLU A 541 5.90 7.01 25.96
N ARG A 542 5.28 8.07 25.38
CA ARG A 542 3.85 8.04 25.03
C ARG A 542 3.51 6.88 24.09
N LEU A 543 4.31 6.66 23.06
CA LEU A 543 4.10 5.56 22.11
C LEU A 543 4.18 4.20 22.80
N SER A 544 5.16 4.00 23.68
CA SER A 544 5.32 2.77 24.47
C SER A 544 4.15 2.53 25.42
N ASP A 545 3.69 3.58 26.12
CA ASP A 545 2.57 3.49 27.07
C ASP A 545 1.24 3.17 26.35
N GLN A 546 0.95 3.84 25.23
CA GLN A 546 -0.21 3.55 24.40
C GLN A 546 -0.15 2.11 23.88
N SER A 547 1.00 1.67 23.37
CA SER A 547 1.22 0.30 22.89
C SER A 547 0.97 -0.73 24.00
N THR A 548 1.39 -0.45 25.21
CA THR A 548 1.17 -1.30 26.40
C THR A 548 -0.33 -1.45 26.70
N LEU A 549 -1.07 -0.36 26.62
CA LEU A 549 -2.54 -0.37 26.85
C LEU A 549 -3.29 -1.16 25.79
N LEU A 550 -2.95 -0.95 24.52
CA LEU A 550 -3.65 -1.53 23.38
C LEU A 550 -3.35 -3.01 23.18
N CYS A 551 -2.16 -3.46 23.55
CA CYS A 551 -1.75 -4.85 23.43
C CYS A 551 -2.08 -5.71 24.67
N ARG A 552 -2.83 -5.18 25.65
CA ARG A 552 -3.31 -5.99 26.79
C ARG A 552 -4.14 -7.17 26.28
N GLY A 553 -3.68 -8.38 26.56
CA GLY A 553 -4.32 -9.61 26.09
C GLY A 553 -3.76 -10.17 24.78
N ASN A 554 -2.98 -9.43 24.02
CA ASN A 554 -2.29 -9.92 22.83
C ASN A 554 -0.87 -10.39 23.18
N ARG A 555 -0.77 -11.67 23.60
CA ARG A 555 0.50 -12.24 24.08
C ARG A 555 1.59 -12.26 23.01
N ASP A 556 1.20 -12.40 21.74
CA ASP A 556 2.14 -12.55 20.64
C ASP A 556 2.91 -11.26 20.35
N VAL A 557 2.31 -10.09 20.59
CA VAL A 557 2.92 -8.77 20.34
C VAL A 557 3.69 -8.25 21.57
N MET A 558 3.55 -8.89 22.72
CA MET A 558 4.21 -8.45 23.97
C MET A 558 5.74 -8.34 23.88
N PRO A 559 6.49 -9.17 23.12
CA PRO A 559 7.93 -8.96 22.96
C PRO A 559 8.27 -7.56 22.45
N LEU A 560 7.53 -7.05 21.45
CA LEU A 560 7.75 -5.71 20.90
C LEU A 560 7.47 -4.61 21.94
N VAL A 561 6.37 -4.72 22.66
CA VAL A 561 6.00 -3.78 23.73
C VAL A 561 7.08 -3.74 24.83
N LYS A 562 7.55 -4.91 25.29
CA LYS A 562 8.61 -5.01 26.29
C LYS A 562 9.93 -4.43 25.82
N ALA A 563 10.27 -4.62 24.53
CA ALA A 563 11.46 -4.04 23.93
C ALA A 563 11.42 -2.50 23.99
N MET A 564 10.29 -1.90 23.61
CA MET A 564 10.10 -0.44 23.70
C MET A 564 10.22 0.07 25.15
N GLN A 565 9.62 -0.64 26.10
CA GLN A 565 9.73 -0.30 27.53
C GLN A 565 11.17 -0.38 28.02
N SER A 566 11.90 -1.45 27.70
CA SER A 566 13.30 -1.63 28.08
C SER A 566 14.20 -0.53 27.52
N ILE A 567 13.98 -0.12 26.28
CA ILE A 567 14.71 0.99 25.65
C ILE A 567 14.42 2.30 26.40
N ASN A 568 13.17 2.60 26.72
CA ASN A 568 12.81 3.80 27.47
C ASN A 568 13.41 3.80 28.88
N GLU A 569 13.51 2.64 29.53
CA GLU A 569 14.20 2.51 30.82
C GLU A 569 15.69 2.84 30.72
N GLU A 570 16.38 2.40 29.68
CA GLU A 570 17.79 2.75 29.47
C GLU A 570 17.99 4.25 29.21
N ILE A 571 17.09 4.87 28.46
CA ILE A 571 17.08 6.33 28.25
C ILE A 571 16.92 7.05 29.60
N ARG A 572 16.00 6.62 30.46
CA ARG A 572 15.80 7.21 31.80
C ARG A 572 17.05 7.05 32.70
N LYS A 573 17.65 5.86 32.71
CA LYS A 573 18.89 5.62 33.45
C LYS A 573 20.03 6.54 33.00
N LYS A 574 20.13 6.82 31.71
CA LYS A 574 21.11 7.75 31.15
C LYS A 574 20.85 9.18 31.65
N LEU A 575 19.59 9.64 31.64
CA LEU A 575 19.18 10.95 32.14
C LEU A 575 19.52 11.11 33.65
N GLU A 576 19.27 10.08 34.47
CA GLU A 576 19.55 10.09 35.91
C GLU A 576 21.05 10.16 36.22
N LYS A 577 21.87 9.43 35.45
CA LYS A 577 23.35 9.45 35.62
C LYS A 577 23.96 10.83 35.37
N GLN A 578 23.33 11.64 34.54
CA GLN A 578 23.78 12.98 34.18
C GLN A 578 23.16 14.09 35.06
N THR A 579 22.27 13.73 35.97
CA THR A 579 21.77 14.68 36.95
C THR A 579 22.83 14.78 38.07
N PRO A 580 23.51 15.93 38.22
CA PRO A 580 24.47 16.07 39.35
C PRO A 580 23.70 15.81 40.63
N ARG A 581 24.19 14.89 41.44
CA ARG A 581 23.73 14.72 42.83
C ARG A 581 24.07 16.02 43.55
N GLY A 582 23.06 16.92 43.66
CA GLY A 582 23.19 18.15 44.42
C GLY A 582 23.41 17.90 45.92
#